data_7943c15fcef586a2ee9b793e5d338f73
#
_entry.id   7943c15fcef586a2ee9b793e5d338f73
#
_cell.length_a   1.000
_cell.length_b   1.000
_cell.length_c   1.000
_cell.angle_alpha   90.00
_cell.angle_beta   90.00
_cell.angle_gamma   90.00
#
_symmetry.space_group_name_H-M   'P 1'
#
loop_
_entity.id
_entity.type
_entity.pdbx_description
1 polymer ?
#
loop_
_entity_poly.entity_id
_entity_poly.type
_entity_poly.pdbx_seq_one_letter_code
_entity_poly.pdbx_strand_id
1 'polypeptide(L)'
;MPRIPPVIAAGMLGLLAACADSRTPQAFDQRMSGFVGRPEAELVAGLGVPSRTYDADGRRLLQWDFLQPSTTPAVYPSIGLGFGSFGFGRGGGSAVGVGTGLGVGPVGGAPLGCSVFFATQGGTVQSFTRNGPGCVA
;
A
#
# COMPACT_ATOMS: atom_id res chain seq x y z
N MET A 1 2.82 47.08 10.14
CA MET A 1 2.43 45.68 10.03
C MET A 1 1.58 45.48 8.80
N PRO A 2 2.05 44.82 7.76
CA PRO A 2 1.26 44.60 6.55
C PRO A 2 0.13 43.62 6.86
N ARG A 3 -1.10 44.05 6.64
CA ARG A 3 -2.29 43.20 6.73
C ARG A 3 -2.32 42.28 5.52
N ILE A 4 -2.07 40.99 5.71
CA ILE A 4 -2.21 39.97 4.67
C ILE A 4 -3.71 39.83 4.38
N PRO A 5 -4.18 39.99 3.13
CA PRO A 5 -5.60 39.86 2.81
C PRO A 5 -6.05 38.41 3.03
N PRO A 6 -7.26 38.19 3.58
CA PRO A 6 -7.76 36.86 3.98
C PRO A 6 -7.91 35.88 2.81
N VAL A 7 -7.92 36.39 1.58
CA VAL A 7 -8.02 35.57 0.35
C VAL A 7 -6.76 34.73 0.12
N ILE A 8 -5.58 35.23 0.52
CA ILE A 8 -4.32 34.50 0.34
C ILE A 8 -4.19 33.35 1.38
N ALA A 9 -4.73 33.57 2.57
CA ALA A 9 -4.71 32.53 3.63
C ALA A 9 -5.63 31.34 3.31
N ALA A 10 -6.75 31.58 2.63
CA ALA A 10 -7.67 30.52 2.22
C ALA A 10 -7.11 29.63 1.08
N GLY A 11 -6.30 30.21 0.20
CA GLY A 11 -5.66 29.45 -0.90
C GLY A 11 -4.56 28.51 -0.44
N MET A 12 -3.88 28.80 0.65
CA MET A 12 -2.78 27.98 1.17
C MET A 12 -3.26 26.74 1.96
N LEU A 13 -4.45 26.80 2.55
CA LEU A 13 -5.04 25.64 3.25
C LEU A 13 -5.53 24.53 2.30
N GLY A 14 -5.86 24.87 1.05
CA GLY A 14 -6.35 23.92 0.06
C GLY A 14 -5.27 23.00 -0.53
N LEU A 15 -3.99 23.38 -0.45
CA LEU A 15 -2.88 22.63 -1.03
C LEU A 15 -2.35 21.50 -0.12
N LEU A 16 -2.69 21.50 1.15
CA LEU A 16 -2.27 20.47 2.11
C LEU A 16 -3.16 19.21 2.11
N ALA A 17 -4.32 19.27 1.48
CA ALA A 17 -5.25 18.13 1.42
C ALA A 17 -4.94 17.13 0.28
N ALA A 18 -3.98 17.43 -0.59
CA ALA A 18 -3.71 16.65 -1.81
C ALA A 18 -2.77 15.45 -1.62
N CYS A 19 -2.26 15.22 -0.41
CA CYS A 19 -1.32 14.12 -0.12
C CYS A 19 -1.88 13.04 0.81
N ALA A 20 -3.20 12.92 0.94
CA ALA A 20 -3.79 11.75 1.57
C ALA A 20 -3.75 10.60 0.56
N ASP A 21 -2.76 9.75 0.69
CA ASP A 21 -2.62 8.48 -0.04
C ASP A 21 -3.77 7.56 0.42
N SER A 22 -4.95 7.80 -0.09
CA SER A 22 -6.15 7.03 0.23
C SER A 22 -6.21 5.79 -0.66
N ARG A 23 -5.39 4.80 -0.35
CA ARG A 23 -5.54 3.48 -0.95
C ARG A 23 -6.86 2.88 -0.48
N THR A 24 -7.80 2.79 -1.38
CA THR A 24 -9.15 2.31 -1.07
C THR A 24 -9.52 1.09 -1.90
N PRO A 25 -10.35 0.20 -1.37
CA PRO A 25 -10.92 -0.90 -2.13
C PRO A 25 -11.72 -0.42 -3.36
N GLN A 26 -12.38 0.72 -3.24
CA GLN A 26 -13.18 1.31 -4.33
C GLN A 26 -12.31 1.77 -5.50
N ALA A 27 -11.16 2.41 -5.22
CA ALA A 27 -10.21 2.82 -6.25
C ALA A 27 -9.64 1.58 -6.98
N PHE A 28 -9.39 0.51 -6.23
CA PHE A 28 -8.98 -0.77 -6.80
C PHE A 28 -10.05 -1.34 -7.72
N ASP A 29 -11.31 -1.39 -7.28
CA ASP A 29 -12.43 -1.89 -8.08
C ASP A 29 -12.63 -1.08 -9.34
N GLN A 30 -12.53 0.24 -9.25
CA GLN A 30 -12.61 1.13 -10.40
C GLN A 30 -11.51 0.86 -11.43
N ARG A 31 -10.29 0.61 -10.97
CA ARG A 31 -9.16 0.28 -11.83
C ARG A 31 -9.34 -1.09 -12.50
N MET A 32 -9.80 -2.10 -11.76
CA MET A 32 -10.01 -3.45 -12.30
C MET A 32 -11.21 -3.52 -13.24
N SER A 33 -12.28 -2.77 -12.96
CA SER A 33 -13.45 -2.69 -13.85
C SER A 33 -13.13 -2.11 -15.23
N GLY A 34 -12.06 -1.31 -15.33
CA GLY A 34 -11.58 -0.79 -16.61
C GLY A 34 -11.16 -1.86 -17.62
N PHE A 35 -10.89 -3.08 -17.16
CA PHE A 35 -10.56 -4.21 -18.04
C PHE A 35 -11.78 -4.99 -18.54
N VAL A 36 -12.94 -4.81 -17.92
CA VAL A 36 -14.17 -5.50 -18.34
C VAL A 36 -14.59 -5.03 -19.75
N GLY A 37 -14.88 -5.97 -20.61
CA GLY A 37 -15.18 -5.72 -22.03
C GLY A 37 -13.96 -5.60 -22.93
N ARG A 38 -12.72 -5.67 -22.37
CA ARG A 38 -11.49 -5.63 -23.16
C ARG A 38 -10.98 -7.03 -23.51
N PRO A 39 -10.11 -7.14 -24.53
CA PRO A 39 -9.44 -8.39 -24.86
C PRO A 39 -8.55 -8.89 -23.73
N GLU A 40 -8.47 -10.21 -23.54
CA GLU A 40 -7.58 -10.86 -22.57
C GLU A 40 -6.11 -10.42 -22.72
N ALA A 41 -5.67 -10.14 -23.96
CA ALA A 41 -4.30 -9.68 -24.22
C ALA A 41 -4.00 -8.33 -23.54
N GLU A 42 -4.95 -7.41 -23.47
CA GLU A 42 -4.78 -6.13 -22.76
C GLU A 42 -4.71 -6.33 -21.24
N LEU A 43 -5.45 -7.29 -20.70
CA LEU A 43 -5.38 -7.68 -19.30
C LEU A 43 -4.00 -8.20 -18.93
N VAL A 44 -3.44 -9.11 -19.75
CA VAL A 44 -2.09 -9.65 -19.56
C VAL A 44 -1.03 -8.56 -19.75
N ALA A 45 -1.20 -7.65 -20.71
CA ALA A 45 -0.29 -6.52 -20.91
C ALA A 45 -0.28 -5.56 -19.70
N GLY A 46 -1.44 -5.35 -19.05
CA GLY A 46 -1.58 -4.45 -17.91
C GLY A 46 -1.21 -5.04 -16.55
N LEU A 47 -1.50 -6.31 -16.32
CA LEU A 47 -1.32 -6.99 -15.03
C LEU A 47 -0.17 -8.00 -15.01
N GLY A 48 0.41 -8.30 -16.18
CA GLY A 48 1.40 -9.36 -16.32
C GLY A 48 0.76 -10.74 -16.52
N VAL A 49 1.60 -11.78 -16.44
CA VAL A 49 1.16 -13.17 -16.60
C VAL A 49 0.34 -13.61 -15.39
N PRO A 50 -0.83 -14.26 -15.58
CA PRO A 50 -1.63 -14.75 -14.47
C PRO A 50 -0.89 -15.82 -13.67
N SER A 51 -1.09 -15.84 -12.36
CA SER A 51 -0.54 -16.85 -11.46
C SER A 51 -1.14 -18.23 -11.71
N ARG A 52 -2.41 -18.26 -12.09
CA ARG A 52 -3.17 -19.48 -12.39
C ARG A 52 -4.20 -19.23 -13.47
N THR A 53 -4.45 -20.28 -14.26
CA THR A 53 -5.48 -20.29 -15.29
C THR A 53 -6.32 -21.56 -15.13
N TYR A 54 -7.63 -21.40 -15.24
CA TYR A 54 -8.58 -22.50 -15.20
C TYR A 54 -9.59 -22.36 -16.34
N ASP A 55 -9.72 -23.39 -17.15
CA ASP A 55 -10.65 -23.43 -18.29
C ASP A 55 -11.81 -24.39 -17.95
N ALA A 56 -13.04 -23.89 -18.04
CA ALA A 56 -14.25 -24.69 -17.85
C ALA A 56 -15.39 -24.16 -18.73
N ASP A 57 -16.06 -25.04 -19.42
CA ASP A 57 -17.28 -24.77 -20.20
C ASP A 57 -17.19 -23.57 -21.16
N GLY A 58 -16.04 -23.42 -21.83
CA GLY A 58 -15.79 -22.31 -22.75
C GLY A 58 -15.53 -20.97 -22.07
N ARG A 59 -15.40 -20.96 -20.74
CA ARG A 59 -14.97 -19.82 -19.95
C ARG A 59 -13.57 -20.09 -19.41
N ARG A 60 -12.76 -19.04 -19.39
CA ARG A 60 -11.44 -19.07 -18.79
C ARG A 60 -11.42 -18.17 -17.56
N LEU A 61 -10.97 -18.70 -16.45
CA LEU A 61 -10.69 -17.94 -15.23
C LEU A 61 -9.19 -17.71 -15.12
N LEU A 62 -8.82 -16.46 -15.01
CA LEU A 62 -7.43 -16.01 -14.84
C LEU A 62 -7.29 -15.42 -13.44
N GLN A 63 -6.28 -15.89 -12.70
CA GLN A 63 -6.02 -15.42 -11.33
C GLN A 63 -4.69 -14.67 -11.28
N TRP A 64 -4.68 -13.53 -10.61
CA TRP A 64 -3.50 -12.79 -10.20
C TRP A 64 -3.45 -12.69 -8.69
N ASP A 65 -2.28 -12.96 -8.13
CA ASP A 65 -2.03 -12.84 -6.69
C ASP A 65 -1.03 -11.71 -6.46
N PHE A 66 -1.44 -10.71 -5.68
CA PHE A 66 -0.63 -9.57 -5.30
C PHE A 66 -0.35 -9.61 -3.81
N LEU A 67 0.88 -9.30 -3.43
CA LEU A 67 1.29 -9.12 -2.04
C LEU A 67 1.57 -7.64 -1.81
N GLN A 68 0.79 -7.02 -0.92
CA GLN A 68 1.01 -5.65 -0.51
C GLN A 68 1.76 -5.63 0.83
N PRO A 69 2.87 -4.90 0.93
CA PRO A 69 3.53 -4.73 2.22
C PRO A 69 2.59 -3.95 3.14
N SER A 70 2.28 -4.51 4.30
CA SER A 70 1.58 -3.78 5.33
C SER A 70 2.60 -2.98 6.14
N THR A 71 2.65 -1.68 5.93
CA THR A 71 3.39 -0.75 6.76
C THR A 71 2.41 0.05 7.58
N THR A 72 2.07 -0.43 8.75
CA THR A 72 1.33 0.36 9.74
C THR A 72 2.35 1.05 10.62
N PRO A 73 2.39 2.38 10.70
CA PRO A 73 3.17 3.06 11.73
C PRO A 73 2.57 2.68 13.08
N ALA A 74 3.33 2.00 13.90
CA ALA A 74 2.90 1.65 15.22
C ALA A 74 3.89 2.22 16.24
N VAL A 75 3.33 2.68 17.34
CA VAL A 75 4.08 3.02 18.53
C VAL A 75 4.14 1.76 19.39
N TYR A 76 5.30 1.22 19.60
CA TYR A 76 5.47 0.02 20.41
C TYR A 76 6.45 0.29 21.55
N PRO A 77 6.23 -0.30 22.73
CA PRO A 77 7.21 -0.26 23.79
C PRO A 77 8.43 -1.08 23.37
N SER A 78 9.60 -0.45 23.34
CA SER A 78 10.85 -1.12 23.03
C SER A 78 11.72 -1.19 24.28
N ILE A 79 12.22 -2.38 24.57
CA ILE A 79 13.30 -2.58 25.52
C ILE A 79 14.55 -2.77 24.69
N GLY A 80 15.42 -1.79 24.69
CA GLY A 80 16.67 -1.81 23.93
C GLY A 80 17.88 -1.91 24.83
N LEU A 81 18.80 -2.80 24.49
CA LEU A 81 20.18 -2.75 24.95
C LEU A 81 20.89 -1.77 24.01
N GLY A 82 21.12 -0.55 24.49
CA GLY A 82 21.82 0.47 23.73
C GLY A 82 23.29 0.52 24.13
N PHE A 83 24.18 0.37 23.16
CA PHE A 83 25.58 0.74 23.28
C PHE A 83 25.68 2.19 22.79
N GLY A 84 25.70 3.15 23.70
CA GLY A 84 25.86 4.55 23.38
C GLY A 84 27.23 5.06 23.83
N SER A 85 27.96 5.68 22.93
CA SER A 85 29.13 6.50 23.29
C SER A 85 28.63 7.94 23.38
N PHE A 86 28.62 8.48 24.58
CA PHE A 86 28.33 9.90 24.82
C PHE A 86 29.66 10.65 24.82
N GLY A 87 29.92 11.40 23.78
CA GLY A 87 31.03 12.32 23.69
C GLY A 87 30.63 13.72 24.15
N PHE A 88 30.66 14.00 25.43
CA PHE A 88 30.65 15.34 25.98
C PHE A 88 32.06 15.71 26.50
N GLY A 89 32.82 16.38 25.66
CA GLY A 89 34.10 16.91 26.09
C GLY A 89 35.21 15.84 26.29
N ARG A 90 36.35 16.26 26.86
CA ARG A 90 37.55 15.44 27.11
C ARG A 90 37.30 14.29 28.10
N GLY A 91 36.66 13.25 27.66
CA GLY A 91 36.43 12.07 28.47
C GLY A 91 35.32 11.21 27.86
N GLY A 92 35.63 10.47 26.78
CA GLY A 92 34.69 9.53 26.20
C GLY A 92 34.50 8.34 27.12
N GLY A 93 33.30 8.14 27.62
CA GLY A 93 32.87 6.96 28.34
C GLY A 93 31.94 6.13 27.48
N SER A 94 32.13 4.81 27.42
CA SER A 94 31.19 3.87 26.88
C SER A 94 30.29 3.38 28.01
N ALA A 95 28.99 3.59 27.90
CA ALA A 95 28.01 3.04 28.83
C ALA A 95 27.13 2.02 28.13
N VAL A 96 26.95 0.88 28.78
CA VAL A 96 25.95 -0.12 28.43
C VAL A 96 24.75 0.15 29.30
N GLY A 97 23.61 0.54 28.67
CA GLY A 97 22.40 0.84 29.40
C GLY A 97 21.24 -0.01 28.86
N VAL A 98 20.42 -0.50 29.78
CA VAL A 98 19.08 -1.03 29.43
C VAL A 98 18.11 0.13 29.54
N GLY A 99 17.53 0.52 28.40
CA GLY A 99 16.56 1.60 28.36
C GLY A 99 15.19 1.06 27.90
N THR A 100 14.13 1.53 28.54
CA THR A 100 12.78 1.39 28.04
C THR A 100 12.41 2.65 27.29
N GLY A 101 11.99 2.52 26.04
CA GLY A 101 11.59 3.64 25.20
C GLY A 101 10.33 3.32 24.38
N LEU A 102 9.74 4.35 23.82
CA LEU A 102 8.69 4.19 22.81
C LEU A 102 9.36 4.29 21.43
N GLY A 103 9.38 3.17 20.74
CA GLY A 103 9.81 3.14 19.34
C GLY A 103 8.65 3.54 18.43
N VAL A 104 8.91 4.44 17.49
CA VAL A 104 8.00 4.74 16.38
C VAL A 104 8.67 4.23 15.11
N GLY A 105 8.08 3.25 14.51
CA GLY A 105 8.63 2.69 13.28
C GLY A 105 7.60 1.88 12.48
N PRO A 106 7.90 1.59 11.22
CA PRO A 106 7.08 0.66 10.46
C PRO A 106 7.22 -0.73 11.10
N VAL A 107 6.16 -1.20 11.73
CA VAL A 107 6.07 -2.61 12.12
C VAL A 107 5.75 -3.36 10.84
N GLY A 108 6.68 -4.18 10.39
CA GLY A 108 6.42 -5.11 9.29
C GLY A 108 5.33 -6.07 9.72
N GLY A 109 4.08 -5.75 9.41
CA GLY A 109 2.98 -6.69 9.51
C GLY A 109 3.11 -7.77 8.43
N ALA A 110 2.40 -8.88 8.61
CA ALA A 110 2.29 -9.87 7.55
C ALA A 110 1.79 -9.22 6.25
N PRO A 111 2.37 -9.55 5.09
CA PRO A 111 1.94 -8.97 3.83
C PRO A 111 0.46 -9.25 3.59
N LEU A 112 -0.26 -8.23 3.17
CA LEU A 112 -1.67 -8.35 2.85
C LEU A 112 -1.83 -8.93 1.45
N GLY A 113 -2.42 -10.11 1.36
CA GLY A 113 -2.70 -10.76 0.09
C GLY A 113 -3.93 -10.15 -0.60
N CYS A 114 -3.86 -10.04 -1.91
CA CYS A 114 -4.98 -9.74 -2.79
C CYS A 114 -4.97 -10.72 -3.96
N SER A 115 -6.03 -11.49 -4.13
CA SER A 115 -6.25 -12.33 -5.29
C SER A 115 -7.38 -11.74 -6.14
N VAL A 116 -7.10 -11.55 -7.42
CA VAL A 116 -8.08 -11.06 -8.39
C VAL A 116 -8.33 -12.15 -9.43
N PHE A 117 -9.59 -12.38 -9.71
CA PHE A 117 -10.06 -13.35 -10.67
C PHE A 117 -10.79 -12.63 -11.80
N PHE A 118 -10.36 -12.86 -13.02
CA PHE A 118 -11.07 -12.39 -14.21
C PHE A 118 -11.66 -13.58 -14.96
N ALA A 119 -12.95 -13.48 -15.28
CA ALA A 119 -13.62 -14.44 -16.15
C ALA A 119 -13.60 -13.91 -17.57
N THR A 120 -13.04 -14.69 -18.49
CA THR A 120 -13.03 -14.38 -19.93
C THR A 120 -13.86 -15.40 -20.71
N GLN A 121 -14.48 -14.96 -21.77
CA GLN A 121 -15.22 -15.78 -22.70
C GLN A 121 -14.97 -15.28 -24.12
N GLY A 122 -14.60 -16.17 -25.04
CA GLY A 122 -14.26 -15.78 -26.41
C GLY A 122 -13.10 -14.78 -26.49
N GLY A 123 -12.15 -14.84 -25.52
CA GLY A 123 -11.01 -13.92 -25.46
C GLY A 123 -11.33 -12.52 -24.93
N THR A 124 -12.54 -12.28 -24.43
CA THR A 124 -12.99 -11.00 -23.87
C THR A 124 -13.29 -11.13 -22.39
N VAL A 125 -12.84 -10.16 -21.60
CA VAL A 125 -13.08 -10.09 -20.15
C VAL A 125 -14.56 -9.79 -19.88
N GLN A 126 -15.25 -10.67 -19.15
CA GLN A 126 -16.66 -10.53 -18.84
C GLN A 126 -16.90 -9.92 -17.45
N SER A 127 -16.12 -10.34 -16.48
CA SER A 127 -16.27 -9.89 -15.10
C SER A 127 -14.98 -10.08 -14.34
N PHE A 128 -14.89 -9.43 -13.16
CA PHE A 128 -13.84 -9.68 -12.20
C PHE A 128 -14.40 -9.87 -10.80
N THR A 129 -13.64 -10.55 -9.97
CA THR A 129 -13.90 -10.72 -8.54
C THR A 129 -12.58 -10.61 -7.80
N ARG A 130 -12.59 -10.05 -6.60
CA ARG A 130 -11.40 -9.94 -5.76
C ARG A 130 -11.61 -10.58 -4.40
N ASN A 131 -10.52 -11.05 -3.80
CA ASN A 131 -10.50 -11.61 -2.46
C ASN A 131 -9.21 -11.19 -1.74
N GLY A 132 -9.36 -10.77 -0.50
CA GLY A 132 -8.26 -10.42 0.37
C GLY A 132 -8.21 -8.94 0.77
N PRO A 133 -7.64 -8.65 1.94
CA PRO A 133 -7.56 -7.29 2.49
C PRO A 133 -6.56 -6.39 1.76
N GLY A 134 -5.64 -6.97 0.99
CA GLY A 134 -4.65 -6.24 0.20
C GLY A 134 -5.17 -5.68 -1.13
N CYS A 135 -6.47 -5.87 -1.45
CA CYS A 135 -7.08 -5.36 -2.68
C CYS A 135 -7.43 -3.87 -2.53
N VAL A 136 -6.41 -3.02 -2.51
CA VAL A 136 -6.51 -1.56 -2.40
C VAL A 136 -5.57 -0.90 -3.41
N ALA A 137 -5.96 0.24 -3.97
CA ALA A 137 -5.20 1.04 -4.93
C ALA A 137 -5.28 2.54 -4.57
#